data_e967cb94c22341cc81e8df2a4c8b9666
#
_entry.id   e967cb94c22341cc81e8df2a4c8b9666
#
_cell.length_a   1.000
_cell.length_b   1.000
_cell.length_c   1.000
_cell.angle_alpha   90.00
_cell.angle_beta   90.00
_cell.angle_gamma   90.00
#
_symmetry.space_group_name_H-M   'P 1'
#
loop_
_entity.id
_entity.type
_entity.pdbx_description
1 polymer ?
#
loop_
_entity_poly.entity_id
_entity_poly.type
_entity_poly.pdbx_seq_one_letter_code
_entity_poly.pdbx_strand_id
1 'polypeptide(L)' 'MKKLEYGQTGIITFYAKKYKKFISRCYVWDEKCKVTDRYVIFYDTSNRGYRCANKPLRMTFNERRIA' A
#
# COMPACT_ATOMS: atom_id res chain seq x y z
N MET A 1 -8.50 8.01 13.00
CA MET A 1 -7.74 7.45 11.89
C MET A 1 -6.72 6.46 12.40
N LYS A 2 -6.68 5.33 11.79
CA LYS A 2 -5.81 4.28 12.25
C LYS A 2 -4.40 4.47 11.74
N LYS A 3 -3.44 4.34 12.62
CA LYS A 3 -2.06 4.49 12.25
C LYS A 3 -1.49 3.15 11.76
N LEU A 4 -0.75 3.22 10.67
CA LEU A 4 -0.12 2.02 10.13
C LEU A 4 1.09 1.66 10.98
N GLU A 5 1.23 0.36 11.22
CA GLU A 5 2.34 -0.14 12.01
C GLU A 5 3.32 -0.89 11.13
N TYR A 6 4.56 -0.87 11.52
CA TYR A 6 5.57 -1.60 10.76
C TYR A 6 5.29 -3.09 10.80
N GLY A 7 5.47 -3.70 9.63
CA GLY A 7 5.18 -5.11 9.48
C GLY A 7 3.75 -5.41 9.09
N GLN A 8 2.91 -4.39 9.05
CA GLN A 8 1.53 -4.58 8.66
C GLN A 8 1.43 -4.88 7.18
N THR A 9 0.53 -5.79 6.81
CA THR A 9 0.33 -6.16 5.41
C THR A 9 -1.10 -5.90 5.02
N GLY A 10 -1.34 -5.86 3.72
CA GLY A 10 -2.68 -5.65 3.20
C GLY A 10 -2.65 -5.49 1.70
N ILE A 11 -3.71 -4.88 1.18
CA ILE A 11 -3.84 -4.65 -0.24
C ILE A 11 -4.05 -3.16 -0.46
N ILE A 12 -3.32 -2.60 -1.40
CA ILE A 12 -3.49 -1.22 -1.81
C ILE A 12 -4.01 -1.21 -3.25
N THR A 13 -5.09 -0.47 -3.47
CA THR A 13 -5.71 -0.33 -4.79
C THR A 13 -5.56 1.12 -5.22
N PHE A 14 -5.02 1.33 -6.39
CA PHE A 14 -4.78 2.67 -6.90
C PHE A 14 -4.87 2.68 -8.42
N TYR A 15 -5.02 3.88 -8.96
CA TYR A 15 -5.12 4.02 -10.41
C TYR A 15 -3.74 4.01 -11.04
N ALA A 16 -3.52 3.08 -11.95
CA ALA A 16 -2.24 2.95 -12.65
C ALA A 16 -2.39 3.58 -14.04
N LYS A 17 -1.75 4.72 -14.23
CA LYS A 17 -1.85 5.42 -15.51
C LYS A 17 -1.32 4.59 -16.64
N LYS A 18 -0.32 3.78 -16.38
CA LYS A 18 0.27 2.93 -17.38
C LYS A 18 -0.74 1.97 -17.99
N TYR A 19 -1.62 1.44 -17.13
CA TYR A 19 -2.63 0.49 -17.58
C TYR A 19 -4.00 1.12 -17.75
N LYS A 20 -4.13 2.39 -17.37
CA LYS A 20 -5.38 3.14 -17.46
C LYS A 20 -6.51 2.46 -16.71
N LYS A 21 -6.21 1.91 -15.56
CA LYS A 21 -7.21 1.26 -14.73
C LYS A 21 -6.70 1.15 -13.31
N PHE A 22 -7.60 0.83 -12.40
CA PHE A 22 -7.24 0.56 -11.02
C PHE A 22 -6.60 -0.81 -10.93
N ILE A 23 -5.53 -0.90 -10.17
CA ILE A 23 -4.87 -2.18 -9.91
C ILE A 23 -4.70 -2.33 -8.42
N SER A 24 -4.53 -3.57 -7.99
CA SER A 24 -4.33 -3.88 -6.58
C SER A 24 -2.99 -4.56 -6.40
N ARG A 25 -2.33 -4.21 -5.31
CA ARG A 25 -1.03 -4.80 -4.97
C ARG A 25 -1.00 -5.13 -3.49
N CYS A 26 -0.28 -6.19 -3.17
CA CYS A 26 -0.04 -6.51 -1.76
C CYS A 26 1.13 -5.68 -1.26
N TYR A 27 0.99 -5.13 -0.07
CA TYR A 27 2.04 -4.28 0.48
C TYR A 27 2.49 -4.77 1.84
N VAL A 28 3.69 -4.37 2.20
CA VAL A 28 4.20 -4.51 3.55
C VAL A 28 4.59 -3.11 4.00
N TRP A 29 4.14 -2.72 5.19
CA TRP A 29 4.43 -1.38 5.71
C TRP A 29 5.70 -1.44 6.54
N ASP A 30 6.70 -0.67 6.16
CA ASP A 30 7.95 -0.64 6.90
C ASP A 30 8.36 0.81 7.14
N GLU A 31 9.54 0.98 7.73
CA GLU A 31 9.97 2.30 8.15
C GLU A 31 10.18 3.28 7.01
N LYS A 32 10.34 2.80 5.79
CA LYS A 32 10.52 3.66 4.63
C LYS A 32 9.21 4.01 3.95
N CYS A 33 8.12 3.41 4.38
CA CYS A 33 6.81 3.71 3.83
C CYS A 33 6.26 4.97 4.47
N LYS A 34 5.45 5.71 3.73
CA LYS A 34 4.82 6.89 4.30
C LYS A 34 3.58 7.29 3.51
N VAL A 35 2.69 7.98 4.20
CA VAL A 35 1.47 8.52 3.62
C VAL A 35 1.62 10.03 3.54
N THR A 36 1.35 10.57 2.37
CA THR A 36 1.33 12.03 2.20
C THR A 36 -0.05 12.45 1.70
N ASP A 37 -0.23 13.75 1.53
CA ASP A 37 -1.53 14.25 1.04
C ASP A 37 -1.84 13.78 -0.36
N ARG A 38 -0.83 13.49 -1.14
CA ARG A 38 -1.01 13.20 -2.56
C ARG A 38 -0.72 11.77 -2.95
N TYR A 39 0.07 11.06 -2.15
CA TYR A 39 0.50 9.73 -2.53
C TYR A 39 0.89 8.92 -1.31
N VAL A 40 1.13 7.64 -1.56
CA VAL A 40 1.60 6.72 -0.53
C VAL A 40 2.80 5.97 -1.09
N ILE A 41 3.86 5.87 -0.30
CA ILE A 41 5.00 5.04 -0.64
C ILE A 41 4.90 3.76 0.15
N PHE A 42 4.92 2.64 -0.53
CA PHE A 42 4.76 1.34 0.11
C PHE A 42 5.69 0.32 -0.52
N TYR A 43 5.96 -0.74 0.24
CA TYR A 43 6.76 -1.84 -0.29
C TYR A 43 5.83 -2.80 -1.03
N ASP A 44 6.08 -2.98 -2.31
CA ASP A 44 5.27 -3.84 -3.17
C ASP A 44 5.90 -5.22 -3.19
N THR A 45 5.27 -6.18 -2.53
CA THR A 45 5.85 -7.52 -2.42
C THR A 45 5.94 -8.22 -3.77
N SER A 46 4.99 -7.95 -4.65
CA SER A 46 5.01 -8.57 -5.98
C SER A 46 6.18 -8.08 -6.82
N ASN A 47 6.52 -6.82 -6.64
CA ASN A 47 7.57 -6.19 -7.42
C ASN A 47 8.91 -6.18 -6.70
N ARG A 48 8.90 -6.58 -5.43
CA ARG A 48 10.09 -6.61 -4.58
C ARG A 48 10.79 -5.27 -4.53
N GLY A 49 10.00 -4.21 -4.35
CA GLY A 49 10.55 -2.87 -4.30
C GLY A 49 9.50 -1.89 -3.84
N TYR A 50 9.96 -0.67 -3.58
CA TYR A 50 9.06 0.38 -3.15
C TYR A 50 8.36 0.99 -4.33
N ARG A 51 7.11 1.37 -4.13
CA ARG A 51 6.31 2.03 -5.14
C ARG A 51 5.63 3.23 -4.55
N CYS A 52 5.31 4.16 -5.43
CA CYS A 52 4.57 5.34 -5.07
C CYS A 52 3.21 5.27 -5.77
N ALA A 53 2.14 5.32 -5.01
CA ALA A 53 0.79 5.28 -5.55
C ALA A 53 0.14 6.63 -5.29
N ASN A 54 -0.35 7.27 -6.35
CA ASN A 54 -1.01 8.56 -6.22
C ASN A 54 -2.44 8.40 -5.77
N LYS A 55 -2.90 9.34 -4.97
CA LYS A 55 -4.31 9.36 -4.57
C LYS A 55 -5.16 9.82 -5.74
N PRO A 56 -6.42 9.34 -5.83
CA PRO A 56 -7.11 8.56 -4.81
C PRO A 56 -6.69 7.09 -4.81
N LEU A 57 -6.70 6.51 -3.63
CA LEU A 57 -6.36 5.11 -3.48
C LEU A 57 -7.11 4.54 -2.28
N ARG A 58 -7.11 3.23 -2.19
CA ARG A 58 -7.73 2.54 -1.07
C ARG A 58 -6.75 1.53 -0.51
N MET A 59 -6.67 1.48 0.80
CA MET A 59 -5.83 0.51 1.47
C MET A 59 -6.67 -0.31 2.41
N THR A 60 -6.46 -1.62 2.37
CA THR A 60 -7.07 -2.53 3.33
C THR A 60 -5.96 -3.18 4.13
N PHE A 61 -6.31 -3.65 5.30
CA PHE A 61 -5.35 -4.25 6.21
C PHE A 61 -5.74 -5.70 6.45
N ASN A 62 -4.75 -6.57 6.40
CA ASN A 62 -4.98 -7.94 6.79
C ASN A 62 -4.95 -8.01 8.28
N GLU A 63 -6.02 -8.53 8.86
CA GLU A 63 -6.03 -8.74 10.29
C GLU A 63 -5.30 -10.00 10.61
N ARG A 64 -4.28 -9.85 11.42
CA ARG A 64 -3.55 -11.02 11.82
C ARG A 64 -4.33 -11.77 12.87
N ARG A 65 -4.58 -13.00 12.56
CA ARG A 65 -5.18 -13.87 13.54
C ARG A 65 -4.08 -14.59 14.24
N ILE A 66 -3.91 -14.26 15.45
CA ILE A 66 -2.94 -14.98 16.24
C ILE A 66 -3.70 -16.06 16.93
N ALA A 67 -3.55 -17.23 16.41
CA ALA A 67 -4.26 -18.36 16.95
C ALA A 67 -3.71 -18.77 18.29
#